data_58f0f04b5c895253620e3f809c9a3749
#
_entry.id   58f0f04b5c895253620e3f809c9a3749
#
_cell.length_a   1.000
_cell.length_b   1.000
_cell.length_c   1.000
_cell.angle_alpha   90.00
_cell.angle_beta   90.00
_cell.angle_gamma   90.00
#
_symmetry.space_group_name_H-M   'P 1'
#
loop_
_entity.id
_entity.type
_entity.pdbx_description
1 polymer ?
#
loop_
_entity_poly.entity_id
_entity_poly.type
_entity_poly.pdbx_seq_one_letter_code
_entity_poly.pdbx_strand_id
1 'polypeptide(L)'
;MDRANALAREYLAAWNERNPAARRALVARLFTVDAAYLDPMMAGRGHDGIDALIGAAQQHFPGHRFELAGAPDAHHDVLRFGWTLHGPDGAAVVRGLDVATVGGDGRLASVTGFLDRAA
;
A
#
# COMPACT_ATOMS: atom_id res chain seq x y z
N MET A 1 18.09 3.13 -0.72
CA MET A 1 17.61 3.46 -1.85
C MET A 1 16.92 2.41 -2.48
N ASP A 2 17.56 1.39 -2.75
CA ASP A 2 16.91 0.32 -3.41
C ASP A 2 15.90 -0.39 -2.55
N ARG A 3 16.17 -0.48 -1.26
CA ARG A 3 15.21 -1.07 -0.32
C ARG A 3 13.91 -0.28 -0.27
N ALA A 4 13.99 1.05 -0.26
CA ALA A 4 12.80 1.89 -0.23
C ALA A 4 11.99 1.70 -1.51
N ASN A 5 12.63 1.69 -2.67
CA ASN A 5 11.96 1.43 -3.93
C ASN A 5 11.33 0.05 -3.96
N ALA A 6 12.06 -0.97 -3.51
CA ALA A 6 11.57 -2.34 -3.54
C ALA A 6 10.33 -2.49 -2.65
N LEU A 7 10.38 -1.95 -1.43
CA LEU A 7 9.25 -2.04 -0.51
C LEU A 7 8.02 -1.29 -1.03
N ALA A 8 8.22 -0.09 -1.58
CA ALA A 8 7.11 0.68 -2.13
C ALA A 8 6.46 -0.03 -3.30
N ARG A 9 7.27 -0.60 -4.20
CA ARG A 9 6.75 -1.33 -5.36
C ARG A 9 6.04 -2.62 -4.95
N GLU A 10 6.58 -3.34 -3.99
CA GLU A 10 5.93 -4.56 -3.49
C GLU A 10 4.61 -4.21 -2.79
N TYR A 11 4.59 -3.12 -2.06
CA TYR A 11 3.38 -2.65 -1.40
C TYR A 11 2.28 -2.36 -2.42
N LEU A 12 2.60 -1.58 -3.46
CA LEU A 12 1.61 -1.27 -4.48
C LEU A 12 1.21 -2.50 -5.30
N ALA A 13 2.14 -3.44 -5.49
CA ALA A 13 1.81 -4.70 -6.15
C ALA A 13 0.74 -5.47 -5.38
N ALA A 14 0.80 -5.45 -4.04
CA ALA A 14 -0.24 -6.09 -3.22
C ALA A 14 -1.61 -5.42 -3.43
N TRP A 15 -1.62 -4.09 -3.50
CA TRP A 15 -2.86 -3.35 -3.73
C TRP A 15 -3.41 -3.56 -5.14
N ASN A 16 -2.55 -3.91 -6.10
CA ASN A 16 -2.96 -4.15 -7.48
C ASN A 16 -3.28 -5.62 -7.77
N GLU A 17 -2.94 -6.54 -6.86
CA GLU A 17 -3.13 -7.96 -7.10
C GLU A 17 -4.58 -8.34 -6.93
N ARG A 18 -5.23 -8.79 -8.00
CA ARG A 18 -6.66 -9.08 -8.00
C ARG A 18 -6.99 -10.53 -7.68
N ASN A 19 -6.02 -11.42 -7.77
CA ASN A 19 -6.24 -12.80 -7.38
C ASN A 19 -6.17 -12.91 -5.86
N PRO A 20 -7.24 -13.37 -5.18
CA PRO A 20 -7.25 -13.37 -3.71
C PRO A 20 -6.14 -14.19 -3.06
N ALA A 21 -5.81 -15.35 -3.60
CA ALA A 21 -4.76 -16.18 -3.03
C ALA A 21 -3.37 -15.54 -3.21
N ALA A 22 -3.11 -14.98 -4.39
CA ALA A 22 -1.84 -14.30 -4.67
C ALA A 22 -1.71 -13.04 -3.82
N ARG A 23 -2.79 -12.28 -3.65
CA ARG A 23 -2.78 -11.08 -2.80
C ARG A 23 -2.48 -11.44 -1.35
N ARG A 24 -3.11 -12.48 -0.84
CA ARG A 24 -2.87 -12.92 0.54
C ARG A 24 -1.42 -13.32 0.75
N ALA A 25 -0.82 -13.99 -0.23
CA ALA A 25 0.59 -14.38 -0.16
C ALA A 25 1.51 -13.15 -0.15
N LEU A 26 1.19 -12.13 -0.95
CA LEU A 26 1.95 -10.88 -0.97
C LEU A 26 1.85 -10.15 0.37
N VAL A 27 0.66 -10.08 0.95
CA VAL A 27 0.44 -9.45 2.25
C VAL A 27 1.27 -10.17 3.33
N ALA A 28 1.24 -11.50 3.34
CA ALA A 28 1.96 -12.28 4.34
C ALA A 28 3.48 -12.08 4.24
N ARG A 29 3.98 -11.89 3.03
CA ARG A 29 5.42 -11.68 2.81
C ARG A 29 5.84 -10.25 3.12
N LEU A 30 4.98 -9.29 2.86
CA LEU A 30 5.30 -7.87 2.94
C LEU A 30 5.15 -7.29 4.36
N PHE A 31 4.15 -7.74 5.11
CA PHE A 31 3.81 -7.18 6.41
C PHE A 31 4.18 -8.10 7.55
N THR A 32 4.51 -7.50 8.72
CA THR A 32 4.66 -8.28 9.94
C THR A 32 3.30 -8.86 10.35
N VAL A 33 3.33 -9.88 11.19
CA VAL A 33 2.10 -10.60 11.62
C VAL A 33 1.10 -9.65 12.29
N ASP A 34 1.60 -8.68 13.02
CA ASP A 34 0.76 -7.74 13.78
C ASP A 34 0.75 -6.34 13.17
N ALA A 35 1.07 -6.23 11.89
CA ALA A 35 1.14 -4.93 11.22
C ALA A 35 -0.18 -4.17 11.32
N ALA A 36 -0.07 -2.84 11.37
CA ALA A 36 -1.23 -1.96 11.45
C ALA A 36 -1.30 -1.08 10.21
N TYR A 37 -2.51 -0.88 9.71
CA TYR A 37 -2.78 0.01 8.59
C TYR A 37 -3.84 1.04 9.00
N LEU A 38 -3.63 2.29 8.60
CA LEU A 38 -4.57 3.38 8.89
C LEU A 38 -4.54 4.38 7.75
N ASP A 39 -5.71 4.76 7.25
CA ASP A 39 -5.86 5.93 6.38
C ASP A 39 -7.16 6.63 6.75
N PRO A 40 -7.52 7.75 6.08
CA PRO A 40 -8.72 8.50 6.47
C PRO A 40 -10.03 7.72 6.39
N MET A 41 -10.06 6.63 5.63
CA MET A 41 -11.30 5.90 5.38
C MET A 41 -11.31 4.50 6.00
N MET A 42 -10.14 3.93 6.30
CA MET A 42 -10.03 2.53 6.70
C MET A 42 -8.96 2.35 7.77
N ALA A 43 -9.15 1.32 8.58
CA ALA A 43 -8.13 0.86 9.51
C ALA A 43 -8.19 -0.67 9.56
N GLY A 44 -7.05 -1.30 9.68
CA GLY A 44 -6.97 -2.76 9.77
C GLY A 44 -5.69 -3.20 10.43
N ARG A 45 -5.68 -4.42 10.93
CA ARG A 45 -4.54 -4.96 11.64
C ARG A 45 -4.36 -6.43 11.29
N GLY A 46 -3.09 -6.85 11.21
CA GLY A 46 -2.73 -8.22 10.88
C GLY A 46 -2.94 -8.53 9.41
N HIS A 47 -2.47 -9.71 8.99
CA HIS A 47 -2.55 -10.09 7.58
C HIS A 47 -3.99 -10.17 7.09
N ASP A 48 -4.87 -10.77 7.87
CA ASP A 48 -6.27 -10.92 7.46
C ASP A 48 -6.97 -9.57 7.37
N GLY A 49 -6.73 -8.69 8.35
CA GLY A 49 -7.35 -7.36 8.35
C GLY A 49 -6.87 -6.51 7.20
N ILE A 50 -5.57 -6.51 6.92
CA ILE A 50 -5.01 -5.74 5.81
C ILE A 50 -5.46 -6.31 4.47
N ASP A 51 -5.45 -7.62 4.31
CA ASP A 51 -5.92 -8.24 3.08
C ASP A 51 -7.40 -7.89 2.82
N ALA A 52 -8.21 -7.90 3.86
CA ALA A 52 -9.63 -7.57 3.73
C ALA A 52 -9.85 -6.14 3.25
N LEU A 53 -9.11 -5.18 3.80
CA LEU A 53 -9.30 -3.79 3.37
C LEU A 53 -8.77 -3.54 1.96
N ILE A 54 -7.71 -4.22 1.54
CA ILE A 54 -7.25 -4.14 0.15
C ILE A 54 -8.33 -4.70 -0.79
N GLY A 55 -8.91 -5.84 -0.43
CA GLY A 55 -9.98 -6.41 -1.22
C GLY A 55 -11.19 -5.50 -1.34
N ALA A 56 -11.55 -4.83 -0.25
CA ALA A 56 -12.66 -3.88 -0.27
C ALA A 56 -12.36 -2.69 -1.18
N ALA A 57 -11.13 -2.18 -1.15
CA ALA A 57 -10.74 -1.09 -2.04
C ALA A 57 -10.81 -1.51 -3.50
N GLN A 58 -10.39 -2.72 -3.82
CA GLN A 58 -10.46 -3.22 -5.20
C GLN A 58 -11.91 -3.35 -5.68
N GLN A 59 -12.83 -3.72 -4.80
CA GLN A 59 -14.24 -3.79 -5.17
C GLN A 59 -14.85 -2.41 -5.35
N HIS A 60 -14.38 -1.44 -4.58
CA HIS A 60 -14.85 -0.08 -4.68
C HIS A 60 -14.34 0.62 -5.93
N PHE A 61 -13.16 0.24 -6.41
CA PHE A 61 -12.52 0.81 -7.59
C PHE A 61 -12.21 -0.27 -8.62
N PRO A 62 -13.24 -0.87 -9.24
CA PRO A 62 -12.99 -1.94 -10.21
C PRO A 62 -12.20 -1.41 -11.41
N GLY A 63 -11.22 -2.17 -11.87
CA GLY A 63 -10.42 -1.79 -13.04
C GLY A 63 -9.40 -0.70 -12.81
N HIS A 64 -9.28 -0.21 -11.58
CA HIS A 64 -8.30 0.83 -11.25
C HIS A 64 -6.96 0.22 -10.90
N ARG A 65 -5.90 1.04 -10.97
CA ARG A 65 -4.55 0.59 -10.72
C ARG A 65 -3.74 1.65 -10.00
N PHE A 66 -2.98 1.25 -8.99
CA PHE A 66 -2.08 2.13 -8.26
C PHE A 66 -0.72 2.18 -8.94
N GLU A 67 -0.14 3.36 -9.01
CA GLU A 67 1.22 3.56 -9.51
C GLU A 67 2.02 4.41 -8.55
N LEU A 68 3.30 4.09 -8.43
CA LEU A 68 4.22 4.88 -7.62
C LEU A 68 4.38 6.26 -8.23
N ALA A 69 4.26 7.31 -7.40
CA ALA A 69 4.42 8.69 -7.84
C ALA A 69 5.67 9.27 -7.20
N GLY A 70 6.66 9.53 -8.02
CA GLY A 70 7.93 10.05 -7.54
C GLY A 70 8.79 9.00 -6.89
N ALA A 71 9.91 9.41 -6.32
CA ALA A 71 10.85 8.52 -5.67
C ALA A 71 10.49 8.35 -4.20
N PRO A 72 10.48 7.11 -3.69
CA PRO A 72 10.35 6.90 -2.25
C PRO A 72 11.53 7.50 -1.50
N ASP A 73 11.29 7.85 -0.25
CA ASP A 73 12.31 8.42 0.62
C ASP A 73 12.30 7.65 1.94
N ALA A 74 13.47 7.37 2.49
CA ALA A 74 13.56 6.57 3.69
C ALA A 74 14.76 6.99 4.53
N HIS A 75 14.59 6.90 5.82
CA HIS A 75 15.70 6.98 6.78
C HIS A 75 15.33 6.15 7.99
N HIS A 76 16.33 5.56 8.64
CA HIS A 76 16.11 4.66 9.77
C HIS A 76 15.09 3.60 9.38
N ASP A 77 14.07 3.40 10.17
CA ASP A 77 13.03 2.42 9.89
C ASP A 77 11.74 3.06 9.34
N VAL A 78 11.84 4.26 8.78
CA VAL A 78 10.69 4.99 8.26
C VAL A 78 10.85 5.17 6.76
N LEU A 79 9.74 4.98 6.05
CA LEU A 79 9.66 5.04 4.60
C LEU A 79 8.44 5.86 4.22
N ARG A 80 8.56 6.74 3.23
CA ARG A 80 7.39 7.42 2.68
C ARG A 80 7.42 7.34 1.16
N PHE A 81 6.24 7.29 0.57
CA PHE A 81 6.13 7.29 -0.89
C PHE A 81 4.76 7.77 -1.31
N GLY A 82 4.71 8.44 -2.46
CA GLY A 82 3.46 8.86 -3.06
C GLY A 82 2.95 7.83 -4.06
N TRP A 83 1.66 7.85 -4.30
CA TRP A 83 1.03 6.99 -5.27
C TRP A 83 -0.13 7.71 -5.95
N THR A 84 -0.48 7.23 -7.14
CA THR A 84 -1.63 7.70 -7.88
C THR A 84 -2.50 6.51 -8.24
N LEU A 85 -3.80 6.63 -8.04
CA LEU A 85 -4.77 5.65 -8.48
C LEU A 85 -5.32 6.09 -9.82
N HIS A 86 -5.15 5.25 -10.83
CA HIS A 86 -5.62 5.51 -12.19
C HIS A 86 -6.85 4.68 -12.48
N GLY A 87 -7.85 5.30 -13.14
CA GLY A 87 -9.02 4.59 -13.56
C GLY A 87 -8.77 3.74 -14.79
N PRO A 88 -9.80 2.98 -15.23
CA PRO A 88 -9.67 2.11 -16.41
C PRO A 88 -9.29 2.87 -17.69
N ASP A 89 -9.62 4.14 -17.77
CA ASP A 89 -9.27 4.98 -18.90
C ASP A 89 -7.87 5.61 -18.78
N GLY A 90 -7.16 5.32 -17.70
CA GLY A 90 -5.83 5.84 -17.46
C GLY A 90 -5.79 7.18 -16.73
N ALA A 91 -6.95 7.81 -16.52
CA ALA A 91 -6.98 9.12 -15.84
C ALA A 91 -6.70 8.97 -14.33
N ALA A 92 -5.99 9.92 -13.77
CA ALA A 92 -5.73 9.97 -12.34
C ALA A 92 -7.03 10.29 -11.59
N VAL A 93 -7.34 9.49 -10.58
CA VAL A 93 -8.57 9.62 -9.80
C VAL A 93 -8.28 10.12 -8.39
N VAL A 94 -7.26 9.52 -7.75
CA VAL A 94 -6.89 9.85 -6.37
C VAL A 94 -5.37 9.84 -6.29
N ARG A 95 -4.83 10.74 -5.45
CA ARG A 95 -3.41 10.73 -5.09
C ARG A 95 -3.28 10.63 -3.59
N GLY A 96 -2.25 9.95 -3.17
CA GLY A 96 -2.00 9.80 -1.76
C GLY A 96 -0.53 9.71 -1.43
N LEU A 97 -0.26 9.73 -0.13
CA LEU A 97 1.08 9.58 0.42
C LEU A 97 0.98 8.60 1.58
N ASP A 98 1.82 7.60 1.57
CA ASP A 98 1.88 6.63 2.66
C ASP A 98 3.20 6.75 3.40
N VAL A 99 3.12 6.64 4.72
CA VAL A 99 4.29 6.59 5.59
C VAL A 99 4.27 5.23 6.28
N ALA A 100 5.36 4.49 6.14
CA ALA A 100 5.46 3.14 6.67
C ALA A 100 6.61 3.03 7.65
N THR A 101 6.48 2.12 8.60
CA THR A 101 7.60 1.72 9.46
C THR A 101 7.97 0.28 9.14
N VAL A 102 9.26 -0.02 9.26
CA VAL A 102 9.82 -1.33 8.94
C VAL A 102 10.21 -2.03 10.21
N GLY A 103 9.77 -3.27 10.37
CA GLY A 103 10.11 -4.07 11.55
C GLY A 103 11.50 -4.67 11.44
N GLY A 104 11.92 -5.32 12.53
CA GLY A 104 13.26 -5.90 12.62
C GLY A 104 13.57 -6.96 11.58
N ASP A 105 12.53 -7.61 11.02
CA ASP A 105 12.70 -8.63 9.99
C ASP A 105 12.64 -8.07 8.56
N GLY A 106 12.57 -6.75 8.41
CA GLY A 106 12.51 -6.10 7.11
C GLY A 106 11.13 -5.99 6.51
N ARG A 107 10.09 -6.45 7.21
CA ARG A 107 8.71 -6.33 6.76
C ARG A 107 8.09 -5.06 7.30
N LEU A 108 7.04 -4.61 6.64
CA LEU A 108 6.33 -3.41 7.08
C LEU A 108 5.57 -3.69 8.37
N ALA A 109 5.85 -2.88 9.40
CA ALA A 109 5.18 -3.00 10.69
C ALA A 109 3.95 -2.11 10.79
N SER A 110 3.93 -1.01 10.03
CA SER A 110 2.77 -0.13 9.97
C SER A 110 2.77 0.67 8.69
N VAL A 111 1.58 1.07 8.27
CA VAL A 111 1.41 2.03 7.17
C VAL A 111 0.33 3.02 7.60
N THR A 112 0.65 4.30 7.47
CA THR A 112 -0.31 5.38 7.69
C THR A 112 -0.44 6.16 6.38
N GLY A 113 -1.64 6.20 5.84
CA GLY A 113 -1.89 6.83 4.56
C GLY A 113 -2.59 8.17 4.69
N PHE A 114 -2.28 9.06 3.75
CA PHE A 114 -2.91 10.36 3.64
C PHE A 114 -3.42 10.50 2.21
N LEU A 115 -4.57 11.13 2.05
CA LEU A 115 -5.15 11.39 0.74
C LEU A 115 -5.02 12.87 0.42
N ASP A 116 -4.57 13.15 -0.81
CA ASP A 116 -4.55 14.52 -1.31
C ASP A 116 -5.98 14.93 -1.63
N ARG A 117 -6.25 16.22 -1.44
CA ARG A 117 -7.58 16.69 -1.64
C ARG A 117 -8.03 16.67 -3.05
N ALA A 118 -7.15 16.98 -3.97
CA ALA A 118 -7.50 17.03 -5.37
C ALA A 118 -6.58 16.11 -6.14
N ALA A 119 -7.13 15.35 -7.03
CA ALA A 119 -6.35 14.49 -7.90
C ALA A 119 -6.09 15.18 -9.22
#